data_a131f1c212888fbcbb53e4d5329827bc
#
_entry.id   a131f1c212888fbcbb53e4d5329827bc
#
_cell.length_a   1.000
_cell.length_b   1.000
_cell.length_c   1.000
_cell.angle_alpha   90.00
_cell.angle_beta   90.00
_cell.angle_gamma   90.00
#
_symmetry.space_group_name_H-M   'P 1'
#
loop_
_entity.id
_entity.type
_entity.pdbx_description
1 polymer ?
#
loop_
_entity_poly.entity_id
_entity_poly.type
_entity_poly.pdbx_seq_one_letter_code
_entity_poly.pdbx_strand_id
1 'polypeptide(L)'
;MNQVQSLKQSIEATLGKENVVIDIHQLSANDFYNITYYASNAAAEDWDLSVGVAWEPNYLDPSTYLDVLKTTSSENTKSFMGYDNPNSQAVEKVGLKEYDQLVEDASKETTDLKVRYEKYAKAQAWLKDSALYLPATAYSGAATVVSRIQPFSGAYAQAGDKGSTYYFKYIKSQDDIVTKKQYDSAYKDWLKEKAKSNDKAQKDLAKHVK
;
A
#
# COMPACT_ATOMS: atom_id res chain seq x y z
N MET A 1 -9.44 5.21 17.45
CA MET A 1 -9.69 4.47 18.73
C MET A 1 -10.71 3.35 18.57
N ASN A 2 -11.92 3.57 18.05
CA ASN A 2 -12.94 2.50 17.97
C ASN A 2 -12.48 1.25 17.19
N GLN A 3 -11.76 1.40 16.09
CA GLN A 3 -11.24 0.27 15.31
C GLN A 3 -10.22 -0.56 16.10
N VAL A 4 -9.32 0.09 16.83
CA VAL A 4 -8.29 -0.59 17.63
C VAL A 4 -8.93 -1.32 18.81
N GLN A 5 -9.93 -0.72 19.46
CA GLN A 5 -10.69 -1.38 20.52
C GLN A 5 -11.46 -2.60 20.01
N SER A 6 -12.06 -2.49 18.81
CA SER A 6 -12.75 -3.62 18.18
C SER A 6 -11.79 -4.75 17.82
N LEU A 7 -10.60 -4.41 17.33
CA LEU A 7 -9.54 -5.39 17.04
C LEU A 7 -9.11 -6.12 18.31
N LYS A 8 -8.79 -5.38 19.39
CA LYS A 8 -8.49 -5.94 20.72
C LYS A 8 -9.56 -6.91 21.16
N GLN A 9 -10.82 -6.48 21.17
CA GLN A 9 -11.93 -7.32 21.60
C GLN A 9 -12.06 -8.60 20.77
N SER A 10 -11.89 -8.50 19.45
CA SER A 10 -11.96 -9.64 18.54
C SER A 10 -10.83 -10.64 18.80
N ILE A 11 -9.61 -10.18 18.96
CA ILE A 11 -8.44 -11.04 19.19
C ILE A 11 -8.57 -11.73 20.56
N GLU A 12 -8.83 -10.98 21.63
CA GLU A 12 -8.96 -11.52 22.98
C GLU A 12 -10.15 -12.49 23.12
N ALA A 13 -11.25 -12.24 22.40
CA ALA A 13 -12.40 -13.14 22.39
C ALA A 13 -12.14 -14.44 21.62
N THR A 14 -11.33 -14.37 20.55
CA THR A 14 -11.03 -15.51 19.68
C THR A 14 -9.96 -16.43 20.28
N LEU A 15 -8.91 -15.83 20.84
CA LEU A 15 -7.75 -16.55 21.35
C LEU A 15 -7.81 -16.85 22.86
N GLY A 16 -8.73 -16.20 23.58
CA GLY A 16 -8.84 -16.26 25.03
C GLY A 16 -7.90 -15.28 25.73
N LYS A 17 -8.41 -14.56 26.73
CA LYS A 17 -7.63 -13.59 27.52
C LYS A 17 -6.54 -14.23 28.36
N GLU A 18 -6.63 -15.51 28.62
CA GLU A 18 -5.59 -16.30 29.29
C GLU A 18 -4.36 -16.53 28.40
N ASN A 19 -4.52 -16.40 27.09
CA ASN A 19 -3.45 -16.62 26.11
C ASN A 19 -2.92 -15.28 25.54
N VAL A 20 -3.80 -14.30 25.35
CA VAL A 20 -3.44 -13.01 24.75
C VAL A 20 -4.15 -11.87 25.48
N VAL A 21 -3.38 -10.92 25.93
CA VAL A 21 -3.85 -9.64 26.47
C VAL A 21 -3.27 -8.52 25.61
N ILE A 22 -4.13 -7.68 25.04
CA ILE A 22 -3.70 -6.53 24.25
C ILE A 22 -3.78 -5.27 25.11
N ASP A 23 -2.64 -4.64 25.32
CA ASP A 23 -2.53 -3.32 25.91
C ASP A 23 -2.43 -2.25 24.82
N ILE A 24 -3.25 -1.21 24.89
CA ILE A 24 -3.33 -0.18 23.85
C ILE A 24 -2.64 1.07 24.35
N HIS A 25 -1.52 1.41 23.74
CA HIS A 25 -0.78 2.64 23.97
C HIS A 25 -1.13 3.67 22.90
N GLN A 26 -1.87 4.70 23.30
CA GLN A 26 -2.16 5.83 22.42
C GLN A 26 -1.07 6.88 22.58
N LEU A 27 -0.35 7.15 21.50
CA LEU A 27 0.76 8.09 21.46
C LEU A 27 0.42 9.36 20.68
N SER A 28 1.18 10.42 20.90
CA SER A 28 1.23 11.55 19.99
C SER A 28 1.84 11.11 18.65
N ALA A 29 1.58 11.85 17.57
CA ALA A 29 2.18 11.53 16.27
C ALA A 29 3.72 11.50 16.33
N ASN A 30 4.33 12.45 17.04
CA ASN A 30 5.79 12.52 17.18
C ASN A 30 6.34 11.33 17.95
N ASP A 31 5.72 10.97 19.09
CA ASP A 31 6.17 9.83 19.90
C ASP A 31 6.00 8.53 19.12
N PHE A 32 4.90 8.39 18.39
CA PHE A 32 4.67 7.24 17.51
C PHE A 32 5.77 7.10 16.45
N TYR A 33 6.10 8.18 15.73
CA TYR A 33 7.18 8.14 14.74
C TYR A 33 8.54 7.85 15.36
N ASN A 34 8.82 8.34 16.56
CA ASN A 34 10.09 8.12 17.23
C ASN A 34 10.32 6.66 17.62
N ILE A 35 9.26 5.94 18.01
CA ILE A 35 9.37 4.51 18.37
C ILE A 35 9.11 3.56 17.18
N THR A 36 8.78 4.09 16.02
CA THR A 36 8.53 3.30 14.81
C THR A 36 9.52 3.70 13.72
N TYR A 37 9.15 4.60 12.81
CA TYR A 37 9.94 4.96 11.62
C TYR A 37 11.33 5.52 11.91
N TYR A 38 11.47 6.24 13.04
CA TYR A 38 12.73 6.87 13.42
C TYR A 38 13.47 6.14 14.54
N ALA A 39 13.00 4.95 14.90
CA ALA A 39 13.70 4.11 15.84
C ALA A 39 15.12 3.82 15.35
N SER A 40 16.09 3.91 16.23
CA SER A 40 17.52 3.77 15.88
C SER A 40 17.91 2.34 15.51
N ASN A 41 17.15 1.37 16.00
CA ASN A 41 17.33 -0.06 15.77
C ASN A 41 16.07 -0.83 16.20
N ALA A 42 15.99 -2.10 15.86
CA ALA A 42 14.84 -2.97 16.19
C ALA A 42 14.58 -3.08 17.70
N ALA A 43 15.62 -3.05 18.53
CA ALA A 43 15.46 -3.13 19.98
C ALA A 43 14.87 -1.85 20.60
N ALA A 44 14.89 -0.73 19.88
CA ALA A 44 14.25 0.51 20.31
C ALA A 44 12.74 0.54 19.99
N GLU A 45 12.24 -0.45 19.27
CA GLU A 45 10.82 -0.62 18.94
C GLU A 45 10.15 -1.52 19.96
N ASP A 46 9.71 -0.93 21.09
CA ASP A 46 9.07 -1.65 22.20
C ASP A 46 7.55 -1.78 21.94
N TRP A 47 7.19 -2.54 20.92
CA TRP A 47 5.79 -2.82 20.55
C TRP A 47 5.65 -4.13 19.76
N ASP A 48 4.53 -4.83 19.92
CA ASP A 48 4.21 -6.06 19.19
C ASP A 48 3.36 -5.81 17.95
N LEU A 49 2.43 -4.83 18.01
CA LEU A 49 1.53 -4.46 16.92
C LEU A 49 1.50 -2.94 16.75
N SER A 50 1.74 -2.47 15.55
CA SER A 50 1.63 -1.05 15.19
C SER A 50 0.42 -0.82 14.31
N VAL A 51 -0.40 0.19 14.66
CA VAL A 51 -1.63 0.57 13.92
C VAL A 51 -1.66 2.07 13.72
N GLY A 52 -2.06 2.52 12.55
CA GLY A 52 -2.29 3.95 12.30
C GLY A 52 -1.21 4.64 11.48
N VAL A 53 -0.41 3.87 10.78
CA VAL A 53 0.58 4.40 9.85
C VAL A 53 -0.10 4.79 8.55
N ALA A 54 0.13 6.02 8.08
CA ALA A 54 -0.25 6.47 6.75
C ALA A 54 1.01 6.48 5.86
N TRP A 55 1.08 5.56 4.91
CA TRP A 55 2.12 5.54 3.89
C TRP A 55 1.47 5.44 2.51
N GLU A 56 1.93 6.23 1.57
CA GLU A 56 1.46 6.23 0.19
C GLU A 56 2.60 5.87 -0.77
N PRO A 57 2.33 5.10 -1.81
CA PRO A 57 3.34 4.72 -2.79
C PRO A 57 3.74 5.92 -3.67
N ASN A 58 4.94 5.85 -4.22
CA ASN A 58 5.44 6.87 -5.14
C ASN A 58 4.77 6.79 -6.53
N TYR A 59 4.39 5.61 -6.99
CA TYR A 59 3.70 5.38 -8.27
C TYR A 59 2.75 4.20 -8.20
N LEU A 60 1.89 4.08 -9.22
CA LEU A 60 0.88 3.03 -9.31
C LEU A 60 1.46 1.71 -9.89
N ASP A 61 2.53 1.21 -9.30
CA ASP A 61 3.08 -0.11 -9.62
C ASP A 61 3.16 -0.94 -8.35
N PRO A 62 2.85 -2.26 -8.37
CA PRO A 62 2.91 -3.11 -7.18
C PRO A 62 4.28 -3.11 -6.49
N SER A 63 5.36 -2.87 -7.23
CA SER A 63 6.71 -2.79 -6.67
C SER A 63 6.80 -1.75 -5.57
N THR A 64 6.15 -0.60 -5.71
CA THR A 64 6.23 0.47 -4.71
C THR A 64 5.65 0.10 -3.36
N TYR A 65 4.74 -0.86 -3.33
CA TYR A 65 4.15 -1.38 -2.09
C TYR A 65 4.97 -2.52 -1.47
N LEU A 66 5.63 -3.32 -2.30
CA LEU A 66 6.25 -4.56 -1.87
C LEU A 66 7.78 -4.44 -1.74
N ASP A 67 8.44 -3.59 -2.54
CA ASP A 67 9.89 -3.39 -2.45
C ASP A 67 10.34 -2.83 -1.10
N VAL A 68 9.52 -2.01 -0.47
CA VAL A 68 9.84 -1.41 0.84
C VAL A 68 9.97 -2.44 1.96
N LEU A 69 9.39 -3.62 1.77
CA LEU A 69 9.39 -4.71 2.75
C LEU A 69 10.52 -5.73 2.52
N LYS A 70 11.33 -5.58 1.48
CA LYS A 70 12.48 -6.43 1.24
C LYS A 70 13.55 -6.24 2.31
N THR A 71 14.30 -7.29 2.61
CA THR A 71 15.43 -7.23 3.56
C THR A 71 16.54 -6.28 3.08
N THR A 72 16.59 -6.00 1.79
CA THR A 72 17.53 -5.09 1.15
C THR A 72 17.01 -3.67 0.95
N SER A 73 15.76 -3.40 1.39
CA SER A 73 15.19 -2.06 1.30
C SER A 73 16.02 -1.03 2.07
N SER A 74 16.11 0.17 1.52
CA SER A 74 16.69 1.32 2.20
C SER A 74 15.71 2.00 3.17
N GLU A 75 14.43 1.66 3.08
CA GLU A 75 13.41 2.17 3.99
C GLU A 75 13.58 1.57 5.38
N ASN A 76 13.14 2.30 6.42
CA ASN A 76 13.26 1.87 7.81
C ASN A 76 12.32 0.71 8.20
N THR A 77 11.72 0.06 7.22
CA THR A 77 10.82 -1.09 7.43
C THR A 77 11.51 -2.32 8.03
N LYS A 78 12.85 -2.37 8.06
CA LYS A 78 13.58 -3.44 8.74
C LYS A 78 13.25 -3.50 10.22
N SER A 79 13.28 -2.35 10.88
CA SER A 79 12.99 -2.26 12.29
C SER A 79 11.55 -2.68 12.59
N PHE A 80 10.57 -2.30 11.77
CA PHE A 80 9.18 -2.79 11.91
C PHE A 80 9.04 -4.31 11.89
N MET A 81 9.97 -5.01 11.26
CA MET A 81 9.99 -6.47 11.21
C MET A 81 10.88 -7.09 12.29
N GLY A 82 11.40 -6.28 13.22
CA GLY A 82 12.18 -6.75 14.36
C GLY A 82 13.60 -7.18 14.02
N TYR A 83 14.22 -6.65 12.97
CA TYR A 83 15.61 -6.95 12.63
C TYR A 83 16.37 -5.73 12.10
N ASP A 84 17.65 -5.64 12.42
CA ASP A 84 18.58 -4.63 11.90
C ASP A 84 19.46 -5.19 10.77
N ASN A 85 19.81 -6.46 10.90
CA ASN A 85 20.70 -7.14 9.96
C ASN A 85 19.91 -8.08 9.02
N PRO A 86 19.95 -7.86 7.68
CA PRO A 86 19.27 -8.70 6.71
C PRO A 86 19.79 -10.15 6.67
N ASN A 87 20.89 -10.45 7.33
CA ASN A 87 21.44 -11.80 7.47
C ASN A 87 21.29 -12.35 8.90
N SER A 88 20.38 -11.81 9.69
CA SER A 88 20.11 -12.29 11.05
C SER A 88 19.37 -13.64 11.03
N GLN A 89 19.47 -14.37 12.15
CA GLN A 89 18.72 -15.62 12.32
C GLN A 89 17.19 -15.39 12.28
N ALA A 90 16.72 -14.21 12.68
CA ALA A 90 15.30 -13.86 12.60
C ALA A 90 14.82 -13.83 11.14
N VAL A 91 15.56 -13.19 10.26
CA VAL A 91 15.29 -13.13 8.82
C VAL A 91 15.25 -14.52 8.21
N GLU A 92 16.19 -15.38 8.58
CA GLU A 92 16.27 -16.77 8.10
C GLU A 92 15.09 -17.61 8.60
N LYS A 93 14.81 -17.55 9.91
CA LYS A 93 13.72 -18.32 10.53
C LYS A 93 12.34 -17.95 9.99
N VAL A 94 12.09 -16.69 9.71
CA VAL A 94 10.83 -16.21 9.13
C VAL A 94 10.75 -16.49 7.64
N GLY A 95 11.89 -16.71 6.96
CA GLY A 95 11.93 -16.96 5.52
C GLY A 95 11.85 -15.70 4.68
N LEU A 96 12.21 -14.53 5.20
CA LEU A 96 12.14 -13.25 4.46
C LEU A 96 12.97 -13.24 3.17
N LYS A 97 13.98 -14.09 3.04
CA LYS A 97 14.74 -14.25 1.79
C LYS A 97 13.91 -14.85 0.65
N GLU A 98 12.94 -15.69 0.97
CA GLU A 98 11.97 -16.17 -0.03
C GLU A 98 11.10 -15.01 -0.54
N TYR A 99 10.65 -14.15 0.37
CA TYR A 99 9.92 -12.94 -0.02
C TYR A 99 10.75 -12.02 -0.93
N ASP A 100 12.00 -11.75 -0.57
CA ASP A 100 12.92 -10.98 -1.41
C ASP A 100 12.97 -11.54 -2.83
N GLN A 101 13.12 -12.87 -2.97
CA GLN A 101 13.20 -13.53 -4.26
C GLN A 101 11.90 -13.39 -5.06
N LEU A 102 10.74 -13.55 -4.42
CA LEU A 102 9.42 -13.37 -5.07
C LEU A 102 9.26 -11.96 -5.64
N VAL A 103 9.67 -10.94 -4.88
CA VAL A 103 9.60 -9.54 -5.32
C VAL A 103 10.59 -9.28 -6.44
N GLU A 104 11.81 -9.79 -6.35
CA GLU A 104 12.83 -9.64 -7.40
C GLU A 104 12.42 -10.31 -8.71
N ASP A 105 11.84 -11.51 -8.65
CA ASP A 105 11.36 -12.22 -9.84
C ASP A 105 10.17 -11.50 -10.49
N ALA A 106 9.33 -10.84 -9.68
CA ALA A 106 8.27 -10.00 -10.19
C ALA A 106 8.82 -8.71 -10.85
N SER A 107 9.85 -8.10 -10.25
CA SER A 107 10.45 -6.87 -10.78
C SER A 107 11.14 -7.06 -12.12
N LYS A 108 11.72 -8.24 -12.38
CA LYS A 108 12.35 -8.62 -13.64
C LYS A 108 11.37 -8.84 -14.80
N GLU A 109 10.09 -9.05 -14.48
CA GLU A 109 9.07 -9.20 -15.51
C GLU A 109 8.68 -7.83 -16.07
N THR A 110 9.11 -7.54 -17.28
CA THR A 110 8.90 -6.24 -17.94
C THR A 110 8.12 -6.35 -19.24
N THR A 111 7.82 -7.57 -19.70
CA THR A 111 7.25 -7.82 -21.01
C THR A 111 5.75 -8.11 -20.97
N ASP A 112 5.29 -8.83 -19.95
CA ASP A 112 3.89 -9.21 -19.77
C ASP A 112 3.36 -8.68 -18.40
N LEU A 113 2.51 -7.66 -18.47
CA LEU A 113 1.90 -7.06 -17.30
C LEU A 113 1.07 -8.05 -16.47
N LYS A 114 0.37 -8.97 -17.12
CA LYS A 114 -0.43 -9.97 -16.41
C LYS A 114 0.46 -10.88 -15.59
N VAL A 115 1.52 -11.42 -16.20
CA VAL A 115 2.50 -12.27 -15.52
C VAL A 115 3.20 -11.49 -14.40
N ARG A 116 3.54 -10.22 -14.63
CA ARG A 116 4.11 -9.34 -13.60
C ARG A 116 3.19 -9.22 -12.38
N TYR A 117 1.92 -8.91 -12.61
CA TYR A 117 0.94 -8.78 -11.51
C TYR A 117 0.70 -10.11 -10.78
N GLU A 118 0.67 -11.24 -11.49
CA GLU A 118 0.55 -12.57 -10.89
C GLU A 118 1.75 -12.89 -9.99
N LYS A 119 2.95 -12.52 -10.38
CA LYS A 119 4.17 -12.69 -9.55
C LYS A 119 4.11 -11.82 -8.29
N TYR A 120 3.71 -10.54 -8.41
CA TYR A 120 3.54 -9.67 -7.23
C TYR A 120 2.42 -10.14 -6.31
N ALA A 121 1.34 -10.70 -6.86
CA ALA A 121 0.27 -11.30 -6.06
C ALA A 121 0.78 -12.47 -5.21
N LYS A 122 1.73 -13.28 -5.72
CA LYS A 122 2.39 -14.33 -4.94
C LYS A 122 3.22 -13.77 -3.79
N ALA A 123 3.99 -12.70 -4.02
CA ALA A 123 4.75 -12.05 -2.97
C ALA A 123 3.81 -11.46 -1.88
N GLN A 124 2.69 -10.86 -2.28
CA GLN A 124 1.68 -10.37 -1.35
C GLN A 124 1.02 -11.50 -0.57
N ALA A 125 0.73 -12.63 -1.20
CA ALA A 125 0.19 -13.81 -0.52
C ALA A 125 1.16 -14.33 0.54
N TRP A 126 2.45 -14.41 0.22
CA TRP A 126 3.48 -14.80 1.17
C TRP A 126 3.49 -13.90 2.42
N LEU A 127 3.42 -12.56 2.25
CA LEU A 127 3.34 -11.61 3.38
C LEU A 127 2.14 -11.85 4.28
N LYS A 128 1.00 -12.19 3.69
CA LYS A 128 -0.22 -12.48 4.46
C LYS A 128 -0.11 -13.80 5.20
N ASP A 129 0.44 -14.82 4.57
CA ASP A 129 0.62 -16.14 5.16
C ASP A 129 1.66 -16.14 6.29
N SER A 130 2.68 -15.27 6.19
CA SER A 130 3.69 -15.07 7.24
C SER A 130 3.16 -14.31 8.46
N ALA A 131 1.96 -13.74 8.39
CA ALA A 131 1.36 -12.89 9.42
C ALA A 131 2.18 -11.63 9.80
N LEU A 132 3.17 -11.24 9.01
CA LEU A 132 3.92 -9.99 9.21
C LEU A 132 3.04 -8.76 8.97
N TYR A 133 2.02 -8.90 8.11
CA TYR A 133 1.04 -7.88 7.81
C TYR A 133 -0.38 -8.42 7.95
N LEU A 134 -1.18 -7.77 8.77
CA LEU A 134 -2.60 -8.11 8.97
C LEU A 134 -3.47 -7.19 8.11
N PRO A 135 -4.05 -7.68 7.00
CA PRO A 135 -4.94 -6.87 6.18
C PRO A 135 -6.25 -6.62 6.95
N ALA A 136 -6.51 -5.38 7.32
CA ALA A 136 -7.71 -5.01 8.07
C ALA A 136 -8.87 -4.64 7.15
N THR A 137 -8.63 -3.81 6.13
CA THR A 137 -9.66 -3.30 5.22
C THR A 137 -9.11 -3.10 3.82
N ALA A 138 -9.99 -3.18 2.83
CA ALA A 138 -9.71 -2.72 1.49
C ALA A 138 -10.57 -1.49 1.19
N TYR A 139 -9.95 -0.42 0.73
CA TYR A 139 -10.71 0.72 0.23
C TYR A 139 -11.33 0.36 -1.11
N SER A 140 -12.65 0.25 -1.16
CA SER A 140 -13.35 0.24 -2.44
C SER A 140 -13.39 1.68 -2.96
N GLY A 141 -13.06 1.90 -4.22
CA GLY A 141 -13.06 3.24 -4.83
C GLY A 141 -14.44 3.90 -4.95
N ALA A 142 -15.37 3.60 -4.06
CA ALA A 142 -16.68 4.24 -4.00
C ALA A 142 -16.52 5.63 -3.40
N ALA A 143 -16.87 6.67 -4.16
CA ALA A 143 -16.97 8.01 -3.66
C ALA A 143 -18.05 8.09 -2.57
N THR A 144 -17.65 8.41 -1.36
CA THR A 144 -18.54 8.61 -0.22
C THR A 144 -18.90 10.09 -0.01
N VAL A 145 -18.40 10.97 -0.87
CA VAL A 145 -18.50 12.42 -0.74
C VAL A 145 -19.25 13.02 -1.93
N VAL A 146 -20.18 13.88 -1.65
CA VAL A 146 -20.85 14.72 -2.66
C VAL A 146 -19.98 15.93 -2.95
N SER A 147 -19.67 16.19 -4.22
CA SER A 147 -18.71 17.20 -4.62
C SER A 147 -19.19 17.97 -5.86
N ARG A 148 -18.68 19.20 -6.02
CA ARG A 148 -18.76 19.98 -7.27
C ARG A 148 -17.57 19.72 -8.18
N ILE A 149 -16.67 18.83 -7.82
CA ILE A 149 -15.51 18.49 -8.63
C ILE A 149 -15.95 17.64 -9.82
N GLN A 150 -15.59 18.07 -11.02
CA GLN A 150 -15.86 17.34 -12.23
C GLN A 150 -15.16 15.97 -12.18
N PRO A 151 -15.90 14.85 -12.29
CA PRO A 151 -15.33 13.52 -12.14
C PRO A 151 -14.19 13.27 -13.11
N PHE A 152 -13.13 12.67 -12.62
CA PHE A 152 -11.92 12.28 -13.39
C PHE A 152 -11.16 13.42 -14.05
N SER A 153 -11.46 14.69 -13.74
CA SER A 153 -10.77 15.84 -14.34
C SER A 153 -9.28 15.89 -14.01
N GLY A 154 -8.86 15.33 -12.87
CA GLY A 154 -7.45 15.25 -12.49
C GLY A 154 -6.79 13.88 -12.69
N ALA A 155 -7.53 12.87 -13.18
CA ALA A 155 -7.10 11.47 -13.13
C ALA A 155 -5.86 11.15 -13.98
N TYR A 156 -5.64 11.88 -15.06
CA TYR A 156 -4.50 11.62 -15.95
C TYR A 156 -3.17 12.18 -15.47
N ALA A 157 -3.20 13.10 -14.52
CA ALA A 157 -1.99 13.73 -14.00
C ALA A 157 -1.27 12.90 -12.94
N GLN A 158 -1.84 11.77 -12.58
CA GLN A 158 -1.44 11.04 -11.36
C GLN A 158 -0.49 9.88 -11.63
N ALA A 159 -0.31 9.48 -12.87
CA ALA A 159 0.60 8.38 -13.19
C ALA A 159 2.06 8.82 -12.95
N GLY A 160 2.70 8.18 -11.98
CA GLY A 160 4.11 8.40 -11.68
C GLY A 160 4.40 9.54 -10.72
N ASP A 161 3.40 10.04 -9.97
CA ASP A 161 3.61 11.15 -9.07
C ASP A 161 3.13 10.85 -7.64
N LYS A 162 4.02 11.06 -6.68
CA LYS A 162 3.81 10.83 -5.25
C LYS A 162 2.73 11.72 -4.64
N GLY A 163 2.42 12.81 -5.25
CA GLY A 163 1.47 13.80 -4.71
C GLY A 163 0.09 13.73 -5.34
N SER A 164 -0.32 12.58 -5.90
CA SER A 164 -1.56 12.46 -6.67
C SER A 164 -2.81 12.96 -5.93
N THR A 165 -2.87 12.78 -4.62
CA THR A 165 -3.95 13.26 -3.76
C THR A 165 -4.02 14.79 -3.69
N TYR A 166 -2.95 15.49 -4.00
CA TYR A 166 -2.81 16.95 -3.89
C TYR A 166 -2.73 17.66 -5.25
N TYR A 167 -3.03 16.96 -6.35
CA TYR A 167 -2.96 17.50 -7.70
C TYR A 167 -4.16 18.36 -8.04
N PHE A 168 -4.22 19.54 -7.44
CA PHE A 168 -5.29 20.50 -7.67
C PHE A 168 -5.24 21.18 -9.05
N LYS A 169 -4.07 21.21 -9.69
CA LYS A 169 -3.84 21.92 -10.96
C LYS A 169 -4.79 21.51 -12.09
N TYR A 170 -5.17 20.24 -12.15
CA TYR A 170 -5.99 19.69 -13.23
C TYR A 170 -7.44 19.45 -12.81
N ILE A 171 -7.77 19.70 -11.54
CA ILE A 171 -9.12 19.54 -11.04
C ILE A 171 -9.98 20.69 -11.57
N LYS A 172 -11.13 20.34 -12.11
CA LYS A 172 -12.13 21.29 -12.58
C LYS A 172 -13.35 21.23 -11.67
N SER A 173 -13.86 22.37 -11.26
CA SER A 173 -15.13 22.50 -10.55
C SER A 173 -16.24 22.86 -11.51
N GLN A 174 -17.47 22.56 -11.12
CA GLN A 174 -18.71 22.99 -11.77
C GLN A 174 -19.62 23.70 -10.76
N ASP A 175 -20.64 24.38 -11.24
CA ASP A 175 -21.52 25.18 -10.36
C ASP A 175 -22.43 24.30 -9.51
N ASP A 176 -22.91 23.19 -10.07
CA ASP A 176 -23.82 22.26 -9.41
C ASP A 176 -23.09 21.05 -8.83
N ILE A 177 -23.77 20.39 -7.88
CA ILE A 177 -23.32 19.12 -7.31
C ILE A 177 -23.34 18.03 -8.38
N VAL A 178 -22.29 17.22 -8.45
CA VAL A 178 -22.22 16.05 -9.34
C VAL A 178 -23.23 15.01 -8.91
N THR A 179 -24.17 14.71 -9.79
CA THR A 179 -25.13 13.63 -9.58
C THR A 179 -24.52 12.26 -9.85
N LYS A 180 -25.10 11.21 -9.25
CA LYS A 180 -24.67 9.83 -9.53
C LYS A 180 -24.70 9.50 -11.03
N LYS A 181 -25.70 9.96 -11.76
CA LYS A 181 -25.81 9.75 -13.21
C LYS A 181 -24.64 10.39 -13.96
N GLN A 182 -24.27 11.61 -13.61
CA GLN A 182 -23.12 12.29 -14.19
C GLN A 182 -21.80 11.56 -13.89
N TYR A 183 -21.64 11.13 -12.66
CA TYR A 183 -20.47 10.33 -12.25
C TYR A 183 -20.38 9.02 -13.04
N ASP A 184 -21.45 8.24 -13.10
CA ASP A 184 -21.49 6.95 -13.81
C ASP A 184 -21.20 7.11 -15.31
N SER A 185 -21.69 8.20 -15.93
CA SER A 185 -21.38 8.51 -17.33
C SER A 185 -19.90 8.86 -17.53
N ALA A 186 -19.40 9.76 -16.69
CA ALA A 186 -17.99 10.17 -16.72
C ALA A 186 -17.05 9.00 -16.49
N TYR A 187 -17.40 8.08 -15.58
CA TYR A 187 -16.63 6.86 -15.32
C TYR A 187 -16.53 5.95 -16.55
N LYS A 188 -17.63 5.74 -17.26
CA LYS A 188 -17.64 4.94 -18.50
C LYS A 188 -16.77 5.57 -19.58
N ASP A 189 -16.82 6.88 -19.72
CA ASP A 189 -16.01 7.59 -20.72
C ASP A 189 -14.53 7.57 -20.35
N TRP A 190 -14.22 7.77 -19.06
CA TRP A 190 -12.87 7.64 -18.55
C TRP A 190 -12.28 6.25 -18.79
N LEU A 191 -13.05 5.16 -18.58
CA LEU A 191 -12.58 3.80 -18.87
C LEU A 191 -12.21 3.60 -20.34
N LYS A 192 -13.00 4.17 -21.27
CA LYS A 192 -12.68 4.10 -22.71
C LYS A 192 -11.41 4.87 -23.05
N GLU A 193 -11.25 6.06 -22.48
CA GLU A 193 -10.06 6.88 -22.72
C GLU A 193 -8.81 6.24 -22.09
N LYS A 194 -8.93 5.69 -20.89
CA LYS A 194 -7.87 4.93 -20.23
C LYS A 194 -7.40 3.76 -21.08
N ALA A 195 -8.31 2.97 -21.64
CA ALA A 195 -7.97 1.85 -22.53
C ALA A 195 -7.17 2.32 -23.74
N LYS A 196 -7.64 3.38 -24.43
CA LYS A 196 -6.92 3.98 -25.57
C LYS A 196 -5.53 4.50 -25.18
N SER A 197 -5.42 5.16 -24.03
CA SER A 197 -4.16 5.68 -23.52
C SER A 197 -3.17 4.56 -23.20
N ASN A 198 -3.64 3.48 -22.58
CA ASN A 198 -2.82 2.31 -22.30
C ASN A 198 -2.31 1.64 -23.56
N ASP A 199 -3.18 1.44 -24.57
CA ASP A 199 -2.80 0.88 -25.86
C ASP A 199 -1.73 1.73 -26.57
N LYS A 200 -1.89 3.06 -26.50
CA LYS A 200 -0.89 3.98 -27.05
C LYS A 200 0.43 3.88 -26.32
N ALA A 201 0.41 3.89 -24.98
CA ALA A 201 1.59 3.80 -24.14
C ALA A 201 2.37 2.48 -24.41
N GLN A 202 1.66 1.36 -24.53
CA GLN A 202 2.28 0.07 -24.86
C GLN A 202 2.94 0.09 -26.25
N LYS A 203 2.28 0.66 -27.25
CA LYS A 203 2.84 0.80 -28.60
C LYS A 203 4.06 1.72 -28.63
N ASP A 204 4.05 2.79 -27.85
CA ASP A 204 5.18 3.71 -27.79
C ASP A 204 6.35 3.08 -27.02
N LEU A 205 6.08 2.36 -25.93
CA LEU A 205 7.10 1.63 -25.17
C LEU A 205 7.79 0.57 -26.05
N ALA A 206 7.03 -0.20 -26.81
CA ALA A 206 7.56 -1.23 -27.72
C ALA A 206 8.53 -0.67 -28.79
N LYS A 207 8.46 0.63 -29.11
CA LYS A 207 9.41 1.29 -30.03
C LYS A 207 10.75 1.63 -29.37
N HIS A 208 10.76 1.75 -28.04
CA HIS A 208 11.94 2.14 -27.29
C HIS A 208 12.67 0.96 -26.63
N VAL A 209 12.00 -0.16 -26.50
CA VAL A 209 12.60 -1.42 -26.00
C VAL A 209 13.10 -2.19 -27.23
N LYS A 210 14.41 -2.14 -27.45
CA LYS A 210 15.12 -2.97 -28.45
C LYS A 210 15.78 -4.15 -27.76
#